data_69762a5e0d2f51d05c958ab325d9d89a
#
_entry.id   69762a5e0d2f51d05c958ab325d9d89a
#
_cell.length_a   1.000
_cell.length_b   1.000
_cell.length_c   1.000
_cell.angle_alpha   90.00
_cell.angle_beta   90.00
_cell.angle_gamma   90.00
#
_symmetry.space_group_name_H-M   'P 1'
#
loop_
_entity.id
_entity.type
_entity.pdbx_description
1 polymer ?
#
loop_
_entity_poly.entity_id
_entity_poly.type
_entity_poly.pdbx_seq_one_letter_code
_entity_poly.pdbx_strand_id
1 'polypeptide(L)'
;MTISNETCPVCRTAEIVCGKWTLLVIRDLAEGRSRFCELERSLSGISPRTLSLRLRALEEEGIVERNTFPEVPPRVEYALTDKGRALVPLIESMRAYGRQWLSCPEQPADTSSGRPARREPAVAAA
;
A
#
# COMPACT_ATOMS: atom_id res chain seq x y z
N MET A 1 -11.66 5.11 -27.31
CA MET A 1 -10.81 5.31 -27.28
C MET A 1 -10.01 4.49 -26.90
N THR A 2 -9.55 4.05 -27.20
CA THR A 2 -8.91 3.23 -26.84
C THR A 2 -7.62 3.51 -26.79
N ILE A 3 -7.16 3.94 -25.88
CA ILE A 3 -5.96 4.23 -25.71
C ILE A 3 -5.24 3.06 -25.50
N SER A 4 -4.18 2.86 -25.99
CA SER A 4 -3.43 1.77 -25.79
C SER A 4 -2.79 1.79 -24.50
N ASN A 5 -3.12 0.94 -23.65
CA ASN A 5 -2.50 0.88 -22.37
C ASN A 5 -1.04 0.59 -22.49
N GLU A 6 -0.64 -0.02 -23.54
CA GLU A 6 0.74 -0.37 -23.64
C GLU A 6 1.64 0.79 -23.82
N THR A 7 1.14 1.90 -24.32
CA THR A 7 2.01 3.03 -24.55
C THR A 7 1.74 4.19 -23.63
N CYS A 8 0.71 4.14 -22.85
CA CYS A 8 0.37 5.27 -22.00
C CYS A 8 0.97 5.09 -20.61
N PRO A 9 1.90 5.94 -20.20
CA PRO A 9 2.49 5.77 -18.87
C PRO A 9 1.48 5.83 -17.74
N VAL A 10 0.45 6.66 -17.89
CA VAL A 10 -0.56 6.75 -16.85
C VAL A 10 -1.35 5.46 -16.77
N CYS A 11 -1.72 4.90 -17.92
CA CYS A 11 -2.47 3.67 -17.93
C CYS A 11 -1.65 2.52 -17.36
N ARG A 12 -0.39 2.47 -17.71
CA ARG A 12 0.46 1.39 -17.22
C ARG A 12 0.69 1.48 -15.74
N THR A 13 0.87 2.70 -15.22
CA THR A 13 1.04 2.86 -13.80
C THR A 13 -0.26 2.52 -13.07
N ALA A 14 -1.38 2.93 -13.63
CA ALA A 14 -2.65 2.63 -13.01
C ALA A 14 -2.89 1.13 -12.90
N GLU A 15 -2.41 0.36 -13.86
CA GLU A 15 -2.58 -1.08 -13.79
C GLU A 15 -1.85 -1.66 -12.58
N ILE A 16 -0.74 -1.08 -12.20
CA ILE A 16 -0.02 -1.57 -11.05
C ILE A 16 -0.68 -1.13 -9.76
N VAL A 17 -1.07 0.13 -9.67
CA VAL A 17 -1.59 0.65 -8.43
C VAL A 17 -3.09 0.63 -8.31
N CYS A 18 -3.77 0.06 -9.26
CA CYS A 18 -5.21 0.02 -9.23
C CYS A 18 -5.66 -0.78 -8.04
N GLY A 19 -6.61 -0.29 -7.36
CA GLY A 19 -7.11 -1.01 -6.21
C GLY A 19 -6.60 -0.40 -4.92
N LYS A 20 -7.52 -0.24 -4.01
CA LYS A 20 -7.23 0.40 -2.76
C LYS A 20 -6.14 -0.30 -1.97
N TRP A 21 -6.22 -1.61 -1.90
CA TRP A 21 -5.30 -2.33 -1.04
C TRP A 21 -3.85 -2.24 -1.55
N THR A 22 -3.66 -2.19 -2.85
CA THR A 22 -2.31 -2.11 -3.39
C THR A 22 -1.63 -0.82 -2.94
N LEU A 23 -2.32 0.30 -3.08
CA LEU A 23 -1.76 1.57 -2.66
C LEU A 23 -1.51 1.61 -1.16
N LEU A 24 -2.41 1.01 -0.39
CA LEU A 24 -2.25 1.04 1.05
C LEU A 24 -1.09 0.15 1.50
N VAL A 25 -0.84 -0.95 0.81
CA VAL A 25 0.30 -1.78 1.13
C VAL A 25 1.59 -1.02 0.85
N ILE A 26 1.67 -0.33 -0.27
CA ILE A 26 2.85 0.43 -0.60
C ILE A 26 3.06 1.54 0.44
N ARG A 27 1.99 2.19 0.84
CA ARG A 27 2.08 3.23 1.86
C ARG A 27 2.65 2.67 3.17
N ASP A 28 2.14 1.53 3.60
CA ASP A 28 2.58 0.96 4.86
C ASP A 28 4.02 0.51 4.81
N LEU A 29 4.44 -0.05 3.69
CA LEU A 29 5.82 -0.45 3.56
C LEU A 29 6.75 0.77 3.56
N ALA A 30 6.29 1.86 2.97
CA ALA A 30 7.08 3.08 2.98
C ALA A 30 7.20 3.65 4.39
N GLU A 31 6.21 3.36 5.24
CA GLU A 31 6.23 3.86 6.60
C GLU A 31 6.99 2.96 7.55
N GLY A 32 7.53 1.87 7.04
CA GLY A 32 8.40 1.04 7.87
C GLY A 32 7.84 -0.28 8.31
N ARG A 33 6.57 -0.55 8.03
CA ARG A 33 6.02 -1.84 8.39
C ARG A 33 6.56 -2.85 7.42
N SER A 34 7.01 -3.98 7.92
CA SER A 34 7.66 -4.95 7.06
C SER A 34 7.14 -6.36 7.22
N ARG A 35 6.45 -6.66 8.31
CA ARG A 35 6.01 -8.02 8.54
C ARG A 35 4.55 -8.19 8.13
N PHE A 36 4.23 -9.40 7.70
CA PHE A 36 2.87 -9.69 7.25
C PHE A 36 1.86 -9.32 8.33
N CYS A 37 2.13 -9.68 9.55
CA CYS A 37 1.17 -9.41 10.61
C CYS A 37 1.04 -7.90 10.89
N GLU A 38 2.11 -7.15 10.67
CA GLU A 38 2.02 -5.71 10.86
C GLU A 38 1.16 -5.09 9.78
N LEU A 39 1.32 -5.57 8.55
CA LEU A 39 0.51 -5.07 7.45
C LEU A 39 -0.95 -5.47 7.64
N GLU A 40 -1.18 -6.68 8.05
CA GLU A 40 -2.53 -7.14 8.25
C GLU A 40 -3.24 -6.32 9.32
N ARG A 41 -2.52 -6.00 10.38
CA ARG A 41 -3.10 -5.25 11.46
C ARG A 41 -3.36 -3.80 11.04
N SER A 42 -2.44 -3.22 10.30
CA SER A 42 -2.59 -1.84 9.87
C SER A 42 -3.69 -1.69 8.83
N LEU A 43 -3.87 -2.68 7.97
CA LEU A 43 -4.84 -2.59 6.90
C LEU A 43 -6.14 -3.24 7.35
N SER A 44 -6.76 -2.58 8.28
CA SER A 44 -7.97 -3.11 8.88
C SER A 44 -8.98 -3.49 7.82
N GLY A 45 -9.48 -4.66 7.88
CA GLY A 45 -10.48 -5.13 6.93
C GLY A 45 -9.92 -5.96 5.79
N ILE A 46 -8.61 -6.05 5.65
CA ILE A 46 -8.07 -6.86 4.59
C ILE A 46 -8.00 -8.30 5.07
N SER A 47 -8.32 -9.24 4.22
CA SER A 47 -8.20 -10.64 4.61
C SER A 47 -6.78 -11.08 4.38
N PRO A 48 -6.32 -12.09 5.11
CA PRO A 48 -4.97 -12.60 4.89
C PRO A 48 -4.75 -13.06 3.47
N ARG A 49 -5.80 -13.63 2.86
CA ARG A 49 -5.67 -14.08 1.50
C ARG A 49 -5.47 -12.91 0.55
N THR A 50 -6.23 -11.84 0.72
CA THR A 50 -6.09 -10.68 -0.14
C THR A 50 -4.73 -10.05 0.04
N LEU A 51 -4.26 -9.93 1.29
CA LEU A 51 -2.96 -9.33 1.53
C LEU A 51 -1.87 -10.18 0.88
N SER A 52 -1.96 -11.49 1.01
CA SER A 52 -0.98 -12.37 0.43
C SER A 52 -0.95 -12.23 -1.09
N LEU A 53 -2.12 -12.14 -1.70
CA LEU A 53 -2.19 -11.98 -3.15
C LEU A 53 -1.62 -10.65 -3.60
N ARG A 54 -1.89 -9.59 -2.85
CA ARG A 54 -1.38 -8.28 -3.23
C ARG A 54 0.12 -8.23 -3.09
N LEU A 55 0.66 -8.80 -2.02
CA LEU A 55 2.10 -8.82 -1.85
C LEU A 55 2.78 -9.62 -2.94
N ARG A 56 2.19 -10.75 -3.31
CA ARG A 56 2.77 -11.54 -4.35
C ARG A 56 2.74 -10.81 -5.70
N ALA A 57 1.65 -10.15 -6.00
CA ALA A 57 1.56 -9.41 -7.24
C ALA A 57 2.58 -8.28 -7.28
N LEU A 58 2.77 -7.60 -6.17
CA LEU A 58 3.74 -6.52 -6.11
C LEU A 58 5.17 -7.05 -6.21
N GLU A 59 5.38 -8.22 -5.66
CA GLU A 59 6.69 -8.84 -5.76
C GLU A 59 6.99 -9.21 -7.22
N GLU A 60 5.99 -9.72 -7.91
CA GLU A 60 6.15 -10.07 -9.32
C GLU A 60 6.39 -8.85 -10.19
N GLU A 61 5.84 -7.71 -9.78
CA GLU A 61 6.05 -6.50 -10.54
C GLU A 61 7.38 -5.82 -10.20
N GLY A 62 8.09 -6.34 -9.24
CA GLY A 62 9.34 -5.74 -8.84
C GLY A 62 9.19 -4.54 -7.93
N ILE A 63 8.00 -4.35 -7.37
CA ILE A 63 7.74 -3.23 -6.48
C ILE A 63 8.16 -3.56 -5.06
N VAL A 64 8.01 -4.81 -4.68
CA VAL A 64 8.26 -5.28 -3.34
C VAL A 64 9.23 -6.43 -3.38
N GLU A 65 10.11 -6.52 -2.42
CA GLU A 65 10.97 -7.69 -2.31
C GLU A 65 10.65 -8.39 -1.01
N ARG A 66 10.80 -9.68 -1.01
CA ARG A 66 10.48 -10.50 0.13
C ARG A 66 11.78 -11.09 0.62
N ASN A 67 12.10 -10.83 1.84
CA ASN A 67 13.34 -11.31 2.45
C ASN A 67 13.03 -12.31 3.53
N THR A 68 13.61 -13.49 3.40
CA THR A 68 13.39 -14.54 4.38
C THR A 68 14.65 -14.70 5.21
N PHE A 69 14.48 -14.70 6.51
CA PHE A 69 15.62 -14.84 7.41
C PHE A 69 15.57 -16.23 8.04
N PRO A 70 16.67 -16.96 8.00
CA PRO A 70 16.71 -18.32 8.51
C PRO A 70 16.76 -18.34 10.01
N GLU A 71 15.65 -18.20 10.61
CA GLU A 71 15.54 -18.25 12.07
C GLU A 71 14.52 -19.30 12.41
N VAL A 72 14.31 -19.50 13.68
CA VAL A 72 13.31 -20.44 14.15
C VAL A 72 12.41 -19.71 15.11
N PRO A 73 11.18 -19.42 14.74
CA PRO A 73 10.60 -19.70 13.43
C PRO A 73 11.13 -18.75 12.37
N PRO A 74 10.98 -19.09 11.12
CA PRO A 74 11.51 -18.26 10.06
C PRO A 74 10.86 -16.88 10.05
N ARG A 75 11.63 -15.88 9.77
CA ARG A 75 11.12 -14.53 9.71
C ARG A 75 11.11 -14.05 8.28
N VAL A 76 10.01 -13.48 7.86
CA VAL A 76 9.87 -12.96 6.51
C VAL A 76 9.56 -11.48 6.61
N GLU A 77 10.27 -10.68 5.86
CA GLU A 77 10.03 -9.25 5.84
C GLU A 77 9.88 -8.78 4.42
N TYR A 78 9.03 -7.80 4.22
CA TYR A 78 8.78 -7.22 2.92
C TYR A 78 9.33 -5.80 2.91
N ALA A 79 9.84 -5.37 1.78
CA ALA A 79 10.37 -4.03 1.65
C ALA A 79 10.14 -3.53 0.24
N LEU A 80 10.10 -2.22 0.09
CA LEU A 80 9.96 -1.65 -1.24
C LEU A 80 11.31 -1.68 -1.94
N THR A 81 11.28 -2.02 -3.22
CA THR A 81 12.47 -1.94 -4.04
C THR A 81 12.63 -0.49 -4.49
N ASP A 82 13.67 -0.18 -5.24
CA ASP A 82 13.82 1.15 -5.79
C ASP A 82 12.64 1.52 -6.67
N LYS A 83 12.15 0.56 -7.44
CA LYS A 83 11.00 0.78 -8.29
C LYS A 83 9.78 1.08 -7.43
N GLY A 84 9.66 0.38 -6.31
CA GLY A 84 8.55 0.63 -5.40
C GLY A 84 8.67 1.96 -4.70
N ARG A 85 9.88 2.35 -4.30
CA ARG A 85 10.03 3.62 -3.64
C ARG A 85 9.71 4.76 -4.57
N ALA A 86 9.87 4.57 -5.87
CA ALA A 86 9.53 5.60 -6.83
C ALA A 86 8.04 5.90 -6.86
N LEU A 87 7.21 5.02 -6.27
CA LEU A 87 5.79 5.28 -6.18
C LEU A 87 5.41 6.09 -4.95
N VAL A 88 6.34 6.28 -4.03
CA VAL A 88 6.02 7.02 -2.81
C VAL A 88 5.59 8.46 -3.11
N PRO A 89 6.23 9.18 -4.04
CA PRO A 89 5.74 10.53 -4.34
C PRO A 89 4.30 10.55 -4.83
N LEU A 90 3.89 9.50 -5.52
CA LEU A 90 2.51 9.42 -5.96
C LEU A 90 1.57 9.33 -4.75
N ILE A 91 1.93 8.53 -3.78
CA ILE A 91 1.12 8.40 -2.59
C ILE A 91 1.10 9.69 -1.82
N GLU A 92 2.22 10.40 -1.76
CA GLU A 92 2.24 11.67 -1.07
C GLU A 92 1.37 12.70 -1.78
N SER A 93 1.35 12.66 -3.12
CA SER A 93 0.46 13.54 -3.85
C SER A 93 -1.00 13.21 -3.58
N MET A 94 -1.30 11.93 -3.46
CA MET A 94 -2.66 11.52 -3.13
C MET A 94 -3.04 11.98 -1.74
N ARG A 95 -2.09 11.92 -0.81
CA ARG A 95 -2.33 12.36 0.54
C ARG A 95 -2.63 13.87 0.57
N ALA A 96 -1.83 14.63 -0.15
CA ALA A 96 -2.03 16.07 -0.21
C ALA A 96 -3.37 16.42 -0.85
N TYR A 97 -3.73 15.68 -1.90
CA TYR A 97 -4.99 15.91 -2.55
C TYR A 97 -6.14 15.64 -1.58
N GLY A 98 -6.03 14.54 -0.85
CA GLY A 98 -7.10 14.18 0.09
C GLY A 98 -7.26 15.21 1.18
N ARG A 99 -6.14 15.72 1.69
CA ARG A 99 -6.24 16.72 2.75
C ARG A 99 -6.83 18.01 2.24
N GLN A 100 -6.49 18.39 1.03
CA GLN A 100 -6.97 19.66 0.53
C GLN A 100 -8.40 19.59 0.03
N TRP A 101 -8.79 18.50 -0.58
CA TRP A 101 -10.07 18.45 -1.26
C TRP A 101 -11.10 17.53 -0.63
N LEU A 102 -10.67 16.58 0.18
CA LEU A 102 -11.61 15.60 0.71
C LEU A 102 -11.61 15.66 2.22
N SER A 103 -12.22 16.40 2.85
CA SER A 103 -12.40 16.54 4.30
C SER A 103 -11.97 15.35 5.13
N CYS A 104 -10.78 14.94 5.03
CA CYS A 104 -10.30 13.84 5.82
C CYS A 104 -9.93 14.29 7.20
N PRO A 105 -10.31 13.56 8.19
CA PRO A 105 -9.90 13.90 9.53
C PRO A 105 -8.41 13.67 9.63
N GLU A 106 -7.75 14.57 10.25
CA GLU A 106 -6.39 14.43 10.36
C GLU A 106 -6.05 13.42 11.33
N GLN A 107 -5.35 12.48 11.11
CA GLN A 107 -4.99 11.56 12.04
C GLN A 107 -3.81 11.95 12.69
N PRO A 108 -3.70 11.93 13.85
CA PRO A 108 -2.57 12.31 14.61
C PRO A 108 -1.54 11.35 14.30
N ALA A 109 -0.55 11.76 14.13
CA ALA A 109 0.41 10.96 13.83
C ALA A 109 0.63 9.86 14.64
N ASP A 110 0.62 9.71 15.48
CA ASP A 110 0.95 8.75 16.23
C ASP A 110 0.42 7.72 16.28
N THR A 111 -0.09 7.57 16.49
CA THR A 111 -0.61 6.64 16.51
C THR A 111 -0.16 5.57 16.97
N SER A 112 0.44 5.64 17.54
CA SER A 112 0.90 4.65 18.04
C SER A 112 0.02 3.70 18.19
N SER A 113 -0.78 3.78 18.56
CA SER A 113 -1.59 2.89 18.85
C SER A 113 -2.24 2.52 17.88
N GLY A 114 -2.29 2.67 17.31
CA GLY A 114 -2.91 2.33 16.41
C GLY A 114 -4.11 1.95 16.25
N ARG A 115 -4.73 2.06 16.36
CA ARG A 115 -5.85 1.69 16.19
C ARG A 115 -6.35 2.28 15.22
N PRO A 116 -6.54 2.09 14.52
CA PRO A 116 -6.92 2.54 13.48
C PRO A 116 -8.11 2.93 13.27
N ALA A 117 -8.42 3.18 13.12
CA ALA A 117 -9.49 3.58 12.96
C ALA A 117 -10.17 3.28 11.93
N ARG A 118 -10.63 3.13 11.62
CA ARG A 118 -11.30 2.84 10.83
C ARG A 118 -11.78 3.62 10.09
N ARG A 119 -11.95 3.93 9.62
CA ARG A 119 -12.39 4.57 8.95
C ARG A 119 -12.97 4.54 8.14
N GLU A 120 -13.37 4.58 7.88
CA GLU A 120 -13.90 4.61 7.16
C GLU A 120 -14.35 4.84 6.28
N PRO A 121 -14.62 4.82 6.07
CA PRO A 121 -14.97 4.78 5.17
C PRO A 121 -15.35 5.35 4.38
N ALA A 122 -15.45 5.77 4.47
CA ALA A 122 -15.85 6.27 3.88
C ALA A 122 -15.66 6.50 2.89
N VAL A 123 -15.32 6.50 2.75
CA VAL A 123 -15.16 6.69 1.93
C VAL A 123 -15.49 6.53 1.08
N ALA A 124 -15.73 6.30 0.96
CA ALA A 124 -16.05 6.02 0.26
C ALA A 124 -16.46 6.50 -0.51
N ALA A 125 -16.63 6.79 -0.55
CA ALA A 125 -17.18 7.13 -1.13
C ALA A 125 -17.01 7.54 -2.06
N ALA A 126 -16.87 7.65 -2.27
CA ALA A 126 -16.91 7.99 -3.07
C ALA A 126 -16.88 8.10 -3.71
#